data_293264a28c4ba0dde302eefb729aed6c
#
_entry.id   293264a28c4ba0dde302eefb729aed6c
#
_cell.length_a   1.000
_cell.length_b   1.000
_cell.length_c   1.000
_cell.angle_alpha   90.00
_cell.angle_beta   90.00
_cell.angle_gamma   90.00
#
_symmetry.space_group_name_H-M   'P 1'
#
loop_
_entity.id
_entity.type
_entity.pdbx_description
1 polymer ?
#
loop_
_entity_poly.entity_id
_entity_poly.type
_entity_poly.pdbx_seq_one_letter_code
_entity_poly.pdbx_strand_id
1 'polypeptide(L)'
;MAIRKPRGTQDFLPEQMINWHYIEQRMREICKVYGFNEIRTPAFEDTKLFLRGIGETTDVVQKEMYTFTTGDDGGSSFTLRPENTASAVRAYLENKVYGKEGLTKWYYMGPMFRHDKPQAGRYRQFHQFGAEVLGSQSPVVDSEVICMVVQLLKDFGLKDLNVEVNSVGCPICRPVYREKLIEFFEPKKEQLCSDCQERLYKNPLRILDCKNETCKSLSVGAPEIHEHLCEECHYHFEELKTYLTAANVQYTLNPRLVRGLDYYTKTAFEVQYTPLGAQSAVAGGGRYDGLVEELDGPHTPAIGFAMGMERLLLALEKQNLLPEQTVEPSAFVVALGDAAKVEAFKICQELRSQNIPVEMDGQGKSMKAQLKYANKINAKYVIILGDDELARGEAIIRFMETSEQETVPLDIVSERITSLVKG
;
A
#
# COMPACT_ATOMS: atom_id res chain seq x y z
N MET A 1 22.41 -2.64 27.22
CA MET A 1 21.02 -2.27 26.82
C MET A 1 20.56 -3.25 25.77
N ALA A 2 19.29 -3.67 25.80
CA ALA A 2 18.71 -4.49 24.73
C ALA A 2 18.64 -3.67 23.42
N ILE A 3 19.01 -4.30 22.31
CA ILE A 3 18.89 -3.70 20.98
C ILE A 3 17.40 -3.58 20.67
N ARG A 4 16.96 -2.42 20.20
CA ARG A 4 15.58 -2.13 19.84
C ARG A 4 15.52 -1.71 18.38
N LYS A 5 14.35 -1.90 17.76
CA LYS A 5 14.08 -1.38 16.39
C LYS A 5 14.25 0.13 16.31
N PRO A 6 14.68 0.68 15.17
CA PRO A 6 14.79 2.13 14.95
C PRO A 6 13.45 2.82 15.17
N ARG A 7 13.48 4.06 15.67
CA ARG A 7 12.27 4.86 15.87
C ARG A 7 11.59 5.14 14.53
N GLY A 8 10.29 4.85 14.46
CA GLY A 8 9.49 5.05 13.24
C GLY A 8 9.50 3.85 12.30
N THR A 9 10.05 2.70 12.74
CA THR A 9 9.89 1.43 12.05
C THR A 9 9.02 0.48 12.86
N GLN A 10 8.50 -0.56 12.23
CA GLN A 10 7.63 -1.55 12.86
C GLN A 10 7.99 -2.96 12.41
N ASP A 11 7.92 -3.92 13.34
CA ASP A 11 7.89 -5.35 13.04
C ASP A 11 6.42 -5.75 12.89
N PHE A 12 6.11 -6.55 11.89
CA PHE A 12 4.80 -7.15 11.72
C PHE A 12 4.88 -8.62 12.12
N LEU A 13 4.23 -8.96 13.23
CA LEU A 13 4.22 -10.33 13.75
C LEU A 13 3.19 -11.19 12.99
N PRO A 14 3.27 -12.54 13.09
CA PRO A 14 2.42 -13.45 12.32
C PRO A 14 0.93 -13.13 12.41
N GLU A 15 0.44 -12.72 13.59
CA GLU A 15 -0.96 -12.37 13.82
C GLU A 15 -1.38 -11.13 13.03
N GLN A 16 -0.47 -10.18 12.83
CA GLN A 16 -0.71 -8.99 12.04
C GLN A 16 -0.62 -9.28 10.53
N MET A 17 0.26 -10.23 10.14
CA MET A 17 0.47 -10.59 8.74
C MET A 17 -0.78 -11.15 8.05
N ILE A 18 -1.72 -11.72 8.80
CA ILE A 18 -3.00 -12.18 8.27
C ILE A 18 -3.75 -11.04 7.57
N ASN A 19 -3.82 -9.88 8.25
CA ASN A 19 -4.47 -8.68 7.71
C ASN A 19 -3.70 -8.08 6.52
N TRP A 20 -2.37 -8.15 6.56
CA TRP A 20 -1.52 -7.74 5.44
C TRP A 20 -1.78 -8.58 4.19
N HIS A 21 -1.78 -9.91 4.32
CA HIS A 21 -2.05 -10.82 3.21
C HIS A 21 -3.45 -10.59 2.64
N TYR A 22 -4.44 -10.35 3.50
CA TYR A 22 -5.81 -10.04 3.07
C TYR A 22 -5.85 -8.79 2.18
N ILE A 23 -5.30 -7.66 2.64
CA ILE A 23 -5.34 -6.43 1.83
C ILE A 23 -4.50 -6.56 0.57
N GLU A 24 -3.32 -7.19 0.62
CA GLU A 24 -2.48 -7.42 -0.54
C GLU A 24 -3.16 -8.29 -1.60
N GLN A 25 -3.88 -9.32 -1.17
CA GLN A 25 -4.64 -10.16 -2.09
C GLN A 25 -5.73 -9.37 -2.81
N ARG A 26 -6.53 -8.58 -2.08
CA ARG A 26 -7.57 -7.72 -2.67
C ARG A 26 -7.00 -6.69 -3.63
N MET A 27 -5.83 -6.11 -3.31
CA MET A 27 -5.11 -5.20 -4.20
C MET A 27 -4.68 -5.89 -5.51
N ARG A 28 -4.18 -7.13 -5.45
CA ARG A 28 -3.85 -7.90 -6.66
C ARG A 28 -5.08 -8.23 -7.50
N GLU A 29 -6.18 -8.57 -6.85
CA GLU A 29 -7.44 -8.88 -7.52
C GLU A 29 -7.98 -7.67 -8.30
N ILE A 30 -8.05 -6.48 -7.68
CA ILE A 30 -8.51 -5.27 -8.36
C ILE A 30 -7.58 -4.89 -9.52
N CYS A 31 -6.26 -5.00 -9.34
CA CYS A 31 -5.30 -4.76 -10.41
C CYS A 31 -5.55 -5.67 -11.62
N LYS A 32 -5.83 -6.94 -11.40
CA LYS A 32 -6.17 -7.89 -12.46
C LYS A 32 -7.44 -7.48 -13.21
N VAL A 33 -8.48 -7.04 -12.49
CA VAL A 33 -9.75 -6.58 -13.09
C VAL A 33 -9.54 -5.36 -13.96
N TYR A 34 -8.67 -4.41 -13.56
CA TYR A 34 -8.37 -3.21 -14.32
C TYR A 34 -7.22 -3.36 -15.33
N GLY A 35 -6.64 -4.56 -15.48
CA GLY A 35 -5.60 -4.88 -16.46
C GLY A 35 -4.21 -4.35 -16.11
N PHE A 36 -3.91 -4.16 -14.82
CA PHE A 36 -2.59 -3.76 -14.35
C PHE A 36 -1.68 -4.96 -14.10
N ASN A 37 -0.40 -4.83 -14.43
CA ASN A 37 0.64 -5.82 -14.19
C ASN A 37 1.59 -5.37 -13.07
N GLU A 38 2.06 -6.31 -12.25
CA GLU A 38 2.97 -6.01 -11.15
C GLU A 38 4.36 -5.63 -11.67
N ILE A 39 4.93 -4.54 -11.10
CA ILE A 39 6.34 -4.19 -11.24
C ILE A 39 6.99 -4.11 -9.85
N ARG A 40 8.26 -4.50 -9.78
CA ARG A 40 9.10 -4.29 -8.59
C ARG A 40 10.35 -3.55 -8.99
N THR A 41 10.61 -2.45 -8.30
CA THR A 41 11.81 -1.63 -8.46
C THR A 41 12.75 -1.81 -7.27
N PRO A 42 14.03 -1.47 -7.38
CA PRO A 42 14.95 -1.46 -6.25
C PRO A 42 14.44 -0.62 -5.07
N ALA A 43 14.85 -0.98 -3.86
CA ALA A 43 14.51 -0.20 -2.66
C ALA A 43 15.34 1.09 -2.53
N PHE A 44 16.43 1.22 -3.27
CA PHE A 44 17.25 2.42 -3.39
C PHE A 44 17.60 2.69 -4.85
N GLU A 45 17.80 3.95 -5.17
CA GLU A 45 18.09 4.44 -6.52
C GLU A 45 19.19 5.49 -6.46
N ASP A 46 19.74 5.91 -7.60
CA ASP A 46 20.58 7.10 -7.68
C ASP A 46 19.80 8.30 -7.14
N THR A 47 20.43 9.09 -6.28
CA THR A 47 19.80 10.25 -5.64
C THR A 47 19.24 11.24 -6.66
N LYS A 48 19.89 11.37 -7.82
CA LYS A 48 19.46 12.29 -8.90
C LYS A 48 18.07 11.95 -9.44
N LEU A 49 17.66 10.68 -9.38
CA LEU A 49 16.31 10.27 -9.79
C LEU A 49 15.24 11.04 -9.00
N PHE A 50 15.39 11.10 -7.69
CA PHE A 50 14.41 11.77 -6.84
C PHE A 50 14.57 13.30 -6.84
N LEU A 51 15.79 13.83 -6.95
CA LEU A 51 16.01 15.27 -7.09
C LEU A 51 15.31 15.83 -8.33
N ARG A 52 15.47 15.17 -9.47
CA ARG A 52 14.84 15.57 -10.75
C ARG A 52 13.33 15.24 -10.75
N GLY A 53 12.97 14.02 -10.40
CA GLY A 53 11.62 13.51 -10.55
C GLY A 53 10.62 14.08 -9.54
N ILE A 54 11.02 14.31 -8.28
CA ILE A 54 10.09 14.79 -7.21
C ILE A 54 10.03 16.32 -7.14
N GLY A 55 11.14 16.98 -7.45
CA GLY A 55 11.32 18.43 -7.37
C GLY A 55 12.09 18.86 -6.11
N GLU A 56 13.12 19.68 -6.32
CA GLU A 56 14.04 20.15 -5.28
C GLU A 56 13.36 20.98 -4.18
N THR A 57 12.19 21.56 -4.46
CA THR A 57 11.46 22.44 -3.53
C THR A 57 10.54 21.70 -2.57
N THR A 58 10.41 20.39 -2.73
CA THR A 58 9.49 19.56 -1.92
C THR A 58 10.08 19.21 -0.56
N ASP A 59 9.23 19.10 0.47
CA ASP A 59 9.67 18.67 1.80
C ASP A 59 10.31 17.27 1.76
N VAL A 60 9.84 16.41 0.88
CA VAL A 60 10.38 15.05 0.68
C VAL A 60 11.86 15.12 0.33
N VAL A 61 12.23 15.94 -0.68
CA VAL A 61 13.60 16.08 -1.13
C VAL A 61 14.47 16.84 -0.11
N GLN A 62 13.95 17.91 0.47
CA GLN A 62 14.72 18.77 1.35
C GLN A 62 14.97 18.19 2.75
N LYS A 63 14.02 17.39 3.29
CA LYS A 63 14.01 17.03 4.72
C LYS A 63 13.79 15.55 5.00
N GLU A 64 13.23 14.79 4.05
CA GLU A 64 12.69 13.45 4.36
C GLU A 64 13.46 12.29 3.70
N MET A 65 14.39 12.53 2.77
CA MET A 65 15.15 11.46 2.11
C MET A 65 16.20 10.84 3.03
N TYR A 66 16.37 9.52 2.92
CA TYR A 66 17.49 8.77 3.49
C TYR A 66 18.53 8.56 2.39
N THR A 67 19.56 9.41 2.39
CA THR A 67 20.62 9.40 1.38
C THR A 67 21.92 8.88 2.00
N PHE A 68 22.66 8.07 1.27
CA PHE A 68 23.95 7.52 1.67
C PHE A 68 24.92 7.46 0.47
N THR A 69 26.21 7.41 0.74
CA THR A 69 27.27 7.25 -0.27
C THR A 69 28.00 5.95 -0.04
N THR A 70 28.40 5.28 -1.11
CA THR A 70 29.27 4.09 -1.04
C THR A 70 30.68 4.50 -1.43
N GLY A 71 31.69 4.06 -0.65
CA GLY A 71 33.09 4.42 -0.88
C GLY A 71 33.71 3.78 -2.12
N ASP A 72 33.15 2.65 -2.61
CA ASP A 72 33.71 1.85 -3.67
C ASP A 72 33.34 2.35 -5.08
N ASP A 73 32.27 3.14 -5.22
CA ASP A 73 31.75 3.62 -6.50
C ASP A 73 32.08 5.09 -6.81
N GLY A 74 33.25 5.56 -6.40
CA GLY A 74 33.70 6.92 -6.74
C GLY A 74 32.84 8.04 -6.11
N GLY A 75 32.14 7.76 -5.01
CA GLY A 75 31.30 8.73 -4.31
C GLY A 75 29.88 8.82 -4.85
N SER A 76 29.35 7.78 -5.50
CA SER A 76 27.94 7.71 -5.94
C SER A 76 27.00 7.87 -4.75
N SER A 77 25.97 8.70 -4.94
CA SER A 77 24.95 8.99 -3.93
C SER A 77 23.68 8.21 -4.23
N PHE A 78 23.23 7.43 -3.25
CA PHE A 78 22.02 6.64 -3.34
C PHE A 78 21.00 7.09 -2.30
N THR A 79 19.72 6.94 -2.62
CA THR A 79 18.61 7.29 -1.74
C THR A 79 17.64 6.13 -1.63
N LEU A 80 17.24 5.78 -0.39
CA LEU A 80 16.11 4.89 -0.17
C LEU A 80 14.84 5.55 -0.73
N ARG A 81 14.11 4.83 -1.58
CA ARG A 81 12.96 5.39 -2.30
C ARG A 81 11.91 5.99 -1.35
N PRO A 82 11.60 7.29 -1.45
CA PRO A 82 10.56 7.93 -0.63
C PRO A 82 9.15 7.74 -1.21
N GLU A 83 9.07 7.32 -2.46
CA GLU A 83 7.88 6.99 -3.25
C GLU A 83 8.33 6.11 -4.44
N ASN A 84 7.40 5.60 -5.25
CA ASN A 84 7.79 4.65 -6.30
C ASN A 84 7.47 5.11 -7.73
N THR A 85 6.77 6.22 -7.92
CA THR A 85 6.43 6.74 -9.26
C THR A 85 7.69 7.05 -10.07
N ALA A 86 8.66 7.77 -9.48
CA ALA A 86 9.94 8.06 -10.15
C ALA A 86 10.70 6.78 -10.52
N SER A 87 10.73 5.78 -9.62
CA SER A 87 11.35 4.48 -9.89
C SER A 87 10.64 3.69 -11.00
N ALA A 88 9.31 3.76 -11.05
CA ALA A 88 8.52 3.13 -12.12
C ALA A 88 8.80 3.79 -13.48
N VAL A 89 8.87 5.14 -13.52
CA VAL A 89 9.22 5.88 -14.74
C VAL A 89 10.65 5.58 -15.19
N ARG A 90 11.62 5.54 -14.27
CA ARG A 90 13.00 5.13 -14.60
C ARG A 90 13.02 3.72 -15.19
N ALA A 91 12.29 2.77 -14.59
CA ALA A 91 12.21 1.41 -15.12
C ALA A 91 11.54 1.36 -16.50
N TYR A 92 10.53 2.18 -16.76
CA TYR A 92 9.87 2.33 -18.06
C TYR A 92 10.86 2.80 -19.13
N LEU A 93 11.70 3.79 -18.80
CA LEU A 93 12.71 4.34 -19.70
C LEU A 93 13.86 3.38 -19.94
N GLU A 94 14.47 2.84 -18.89
CA GLU A 94 15.63 1.95 -18.98
C GLU A 94 15.33 0.69 -19.78
N ASN A 95 14.12 0.15 -19.64
CA ASN A 95 13.69 -1.04 -20.39
C ASN A 95 13.01 -0.68 -21.73
N LYS A 96 13.03 0.58 -22.16
CA LYS A 96 12.48 1.08 -23.43
C LYS A 96 11.03 0.64 -23.68
N VAL A 97 10.23 0.62 -22.62
CA VAL A 97 8.82 0.17 -22.69
C VAL A 97 7.99 1.10 -23.56
N TYR A 98 8.36 2.38 -23.63
CA TYR A 98 7.75 3.38 -24.51
C TYR A 98 7.77 3.03 -26.02
N GLY A 99 8.62 2.09 -26.44
CA GLY A 99 8.66 1.59 -27.82
C GLY A 99 7.62 0.50 -28.12
N LYS A 100 6.83 0.07 -27.14
CA LYS A 100 5.77 -0.92 -27.30
C LYS A 100 4.44 -0.23 -27.58
N GLU A 101 3.58 -0.87 -28.37
CA GLU A 101 2.23 -0.37 -28.62
C GLU A 101 1.34 -0.48 -27.37
N GLY A 102 0.42 0.48 -27.23
CA GLY A 102 -0.61 0.50 -26.18
C GLY A 102 -0.21 1.20 -24.89
N LEU A 103 -1.13 1.19 -23.94
CA LEU A 103 -0.94 1.77 -22.62
C LEU A 103 -0.11 0.85 -21.73
N THR A 104 0.82 1.42 -20.99
CA THR A 104 1.49 0.71 -19.90
C THR A 104 0.72 0.91 -18.62
N LYS A 105 0.17 -0.16 -18.06
CA LYS A 105 -0.55 -0.18 -16.77
C LYS A 105 0.24 -1.03 -15.77
N TRP A 106 0.91 -0.38 -14.83
CA TRP A 106 1.71 -1.05 -13.81
C TRP A 106 1.20 -0.76 -12.40
N TYR A 107 1.30 -1.73 -11.51
CA TYR A 107 1.10 -1.53 -10.08
C TYR A 107 2.30 -2.06 -9.29
N TYR A 108 2.46 -1.56 -8.09
CA TYR A 108 3.50 -1.99 -7.17
C TYR A 108 3.00 -2.02 -5.74
N MET A 109 3.61 -2.90 -4.93
CA MET A 109 3.48 -2.92 -3.47
C MET A 109 4.85 -3.05 -2.85
N GLY A 110 5.13 -2.29 -1.80
CA GLY A 110 6.41 -2.41 -1.12
C GLY A 110 6.75 -1.26 -0.18
N PRO A 111 7.91 -1.38 0.50
CA PRO A 111 8.36 -0.41 1.47
C PRO A 111 8.85 0.88 0.81
N MET A 112 8.51 2.00 1.45
CA MET A 112 9.01 3.35 1.17
C MET A 112 9.63 3.93 2.45
N PHE A 113 10.50 4.94 2.29
CA PHE A 113 11.31 5.45 3.39
C PHE A 113 11.28 6.98 3.43
N ARG A 114 10.80 7.56 4.54
CA ARG A 114 10.80 9.01 4.77
C ARG A 114 11.20 9.35 6.19
N HIS A 115 12.15 10.26 6.36
CA HIS A 115 12.57 10.75 7.66
C HIS A 115 11.57 11.78 8.22
N ASP A 116 10.37 11.32 8.52
CA ASP A 116 9.31 12.16 9.04
C ASP A 116 9.08 11.93 10.55
N LYS A 117 8.25 12.82 11.17
CA LYS A 117 7.85 12.64 12.57
C LYS A 117 6.88 11.45 12.67
N PRO A 118 7.27 10.36 13.36
CA PRO A 118 6.42 9.19 13.48
C PRO A 118 5.14 9.49 14.27
N GLN A 119 4.01 9.01 13.75
CA GLN A 119 2.70 9.03 14.41
C GLN A 119 1.86 7.84 13.91
N ALA A 120 0.67 7.64 14.44
CA ALA A 120 -0.20 6.54 14.01
C ALA A 120 -0.44 6.59 12.48
N GLY A 121 -0.13 5.48 11.80
CA GLY A 121 -0.22 5.37 10.34
C GLY A 121 0.80 6.18 9.54
N ARG A 122 1.83 6.74 10.19
CA ARG A 122 2.92 7.46 9.52
C ARG A 122 4.26 7.02 10.10
N TYR A 123 4.95 6.19 9.37
CA TYR A 123 6.21 5.58 9.77
C TYR A 123 7.35 6.10 8.91
N ARG A 124 8.59 5.87 9.34
CA ARG A 124 9.80 6.17 8.56
C ARG A 124 10.08 5.10 7.50
N GLN A 125 9.73 3.86 7.79
CA GLN A 125 9.54 2.82 6.81
C GLN A 125 8.05 2.49 6.80
N PHE A 126 7.39 2.63 5.66
CA PHE A 126 5.97 2.38 5.46
C PHE A 126 5.75 1.70 4.11
N HIS A 127 4.58 1.12 3.89
CA HIS A 127 4.28 0.42 2.66
C HIS A 127 3.28 1.21 1.82
N GLN A 128 3.56 1.25 0.54
CA GLN A 128 2.62 1.79 -0.45
C GLN A 128 2.14 0.69 -1.40
N PHE A 129 0.87 0.75 -1.70
CA PHE A 129 0.28 0.22 -2.93
C PHE A 129 0.09 1.40 -3.86
N GLY A 130 0.54 1.28 -5.11
CA GLY A 130 0.35 2.32 -6.11
C GLY A 130 0.22 1.74 -7.51
N ALA A 131 -0.32 2.53 -8.42
CA ALA A 131 -0.46 2.15 -9.82
C ALA A 131 -0.23 3.35 -10.73
N GLU A 132 0.38 3.07 -11.88
CA GLU A 132 0.77 4.06 -12.88
C GLU A 132 0.24 3.64 -14.25
N VAL A 133 -0.33 4.59 -14.99
CA VAL A 133 -0.72 4.43 -16.39
C VAL A 133 0.09 5.42 -17.22
N LEU A 134 0.89 4.92 -18.16
CA LEU A 134 1.74 5.73 -19.02
C LEU A 134 1.27 5.59 -20.48
N GLY A 135 1.25 6.70 -21.21
CA GLY A 135 0.99 6.75 -22.64
C GLY A 135 -0.38 7.30 -23.04
N SER A 136 -1.15 7.96 -22.16
CA SER A 136 -2.43 8.57 -22.51
C SER A 136 -2.63 9.96 -21.91
N GLN A 137 -3.14 10.88 -22.71
CA GLN A 137 -3.61 12.20 -22.28
C GLN A 137 -5.10 12.23 -21.94
N SER A 138 -5.83 11.14 -22.22
CA SER A 138 -7.29 11.11 -22.11
C SER A 138 -7.77 11.16 -20.67
N PRO A 139 -8.73 12.04 -20.32
CA PRO A 139 -9.35 12.09 -18.99
C PRO A 139 -10.15 10.82 -18.63
N VAL A 140 -10.47 9.97 -19.61
CA VAL A 140 -11.03 8.62 -19.36
C VAL A 140 -10.11 7.81 -18.46
N VAL A 141 -8.79 7.85 -18.73
CA VAL A 141 -7.79 7.09 -17.97
C VAL A 141 -7.66 7.64 -16.55
N ASP A 142 -7.77 8.97 -16.38
CA ASP A 142 -7.77 9.60 -15.06
C ASP A 142 -8.97 9.13 -14.23
N SER A 143 -10.13 9.10 -14.87
CA SER A 143 -11.36 8.62 -14.25
C SER A 143 -11.27 7.12 -13.90
N GLU A 144 -10.69 6.30 -14.77
CA GLU A 144 -10.48 4.87 -14.54
C GLU A 144 -9.60 4.63 -13.29
N VAL A 145 -8.52 5.39 -13.14
CA VAL A 145 -7.62 5.32 -11.98
C VAL A 145 -8.35 5.71 -10.69
N ILE A 146 -9.14 6.80 -10.72
CA ILE A 146 -9.95 7.21 -9.55
C ILE A 146 -11.01 6.16 -9.22
N CYS A 147 -11.72 5.65 -10.23
CA CYS A 147 -12.72 4.59 -10.06
C CYS A 147 -12.10 3.32 -9.44
N MET A 148 -10.92 2.91 -9.88
CA MET A 148 -10.20 1.76 -9.31
C MET A 148 -9.94 1.92 -7.82
N VAL A 149 -9.45 3.09 -7.40
CA VAL A 149 -9.20 3.38 -5.98
C VAL A 149 -10.49 3.35 -5.18
N VAL A 150 -11.54 4.01 -5.67
CA VAL A 150 -12.85 4.07 -5.00
C VAL A 150 -13.48 2.67 -4.91
N GLN A 151 -13.40 1.88 -5.99
CA GLN A 151 -13.91 0.51 -6.02
C GLN A 151 -13.19 -0.37 -5.00
N LEU A 152 -11.85 -0.32 -4.97
CA LEU A 152 -11.05 -1.09 -3.99
C LEU A 152 -11.46 -0.78 -2.55
N LEU A 153 -11.63 0.50 -2.21
CA LEU A 153 -12.01 0.91 -0.86
C LEU A 153 -13.45 0.49 -0.52
N LYS A 154 -14.37 0.54 -1.49
CA LYS A 154 -15.74 0.01 -1.35
C LYS A 154 -15.76 -1.50 -1.19
N ASP A 155 -14.92 -2.23 -1.92
CA ASP A 155 -14.81 -3.70 -1.83
C ASP A 155 -14.30 -4.15 -0.45
N PHE A 156 -13.53 -3.32 0.23
CA PHE A 156 -13.20 -3.51 1.64
C PHE A 156 -14.36 -3.19 2.59
N GLY A 157 -15.46 -2.62 2.10
CA GLY A 157 -16.60 -2.21 2.89
C GLY A 157 -16.46 -0.84 3.58
N LEU A 158 -15.40 -0.07 3.27
CA LEU A 158 -15.19 1.25 3.86
C LEU A 158 -16.31 2.22 3.46
N LYS A 159 -16.85 2.90 4.46
CA LYS A 159 -17.86 3.96 4.35
C LYS A 159 -17.23 5.32 4.70
N ASP A 160 -18.01 6.39 4.47
CA ASP A 160 -17.63 7.76 4.83
C ASP A 160 -16.33 8.23 4.15
N LEU A 161 -16.14 7.80 2.91
CA LEU A 161 -15.06 8.24 2.04
C LEU A 161 -15.43 9.57 1.39
N ASN A 162 -14.51 10.55 1.44
CA ASN A 162 -14.59 11.77 0.67
C ASN A 162 -13.55 11.72 -0.46
N VAL A 163 -14.03 11.80 -1.71
CA VAL A 163 -13.16 11.86 -2.90
C VAL A 163 -13.03 13.33 -3.29
N GLU A 164 -11.87 13.92 -3.07
CA GLU A 164 -11.58 15.28 -3.47
C GLU A 164 -10.88 15.29 -4.83
N VAL A 165 -11.30 16.16 -5.71
CA VAL A 165 -10.75 16.31 -7.07
C VAL A 165 -10.44 17.77 -7.34
N ASN A 166 -9.33 18.01 -8.03
CA ASN A 166 -8.92 19.33 -8.48
C ASN A 166 -8.17 19.23 -9.82
N SER A 167 -8.02 20.37 -10.49
CA SER A 167 -7.01 20.56 -11.52
C SER A 167 -5.89 21.44 -10.97
N VAL A 168 -4.64 21.02 -11.11
CA VAL A 168 -3.47 21.86 -10.77
C VAL A 168 -2.89 22.59 -11.99
N GLY A 169 -3.60 22.55 -13.10
CA GLY A 169 -3.22 23.18 -14.37
C GLY A 169 -2.00 22.54 -15.05
N CYS A 170 -1.62 23.07 -16.17
CA CYS A 170 -0.47 22.68 -16.96
C CYS A 170 0.61 23.78 -16.94
N PRO A 171 1.78 23.59 -17.58
CA PRO A 171 2.81 24.62 -17.68
C PRO A 171 2.35 25.95 -18.31
N ILE A 172 1.23 25.96 -19.05
CA ILE A 172 0.62 27.17 -19.62
C ILE A 172 -0.22 27.91 -18.57
N CYS A 173 -1.05 27.19 -17.81
CA CYS A 173 -1.95 27.78 -16.80
C CYS A 173 -1.20 28.28 -15.55
N ARG A 174 -0.19 27.53 -15.09
CA ARG A 174 0.48 27.77 -13.82
C ARG A 174 1.14 29.12 -13.68
N PRO A 175 1.86 29.68 -14.67
CA PRO A 175 2.47 30.99 -14.53
C PRO A 175 1.44 32.07 -14.21
N VAL A 176 0.32 32.10 -14.92
CA VAL A 176 -0.76 33.08 -14.69
C VAL A 176 -1.35 32.91 -13.29
N TYR A 177 -1.68 31.68 -12.91
CA TYR A 177 -2.22 31.41 -11.58
C TYR A 177 -1.23 31.71 -10.47
N ARG A 178 0.06 31.43 -10.67
CA ARG A 178 1.14 31.76 -9.74
C ARG A 178 1.21 33.25 -9.45
N GLU A 179 1.11 34.08 -10.48
CA GLU A 179 1.08 35.54 -10.33
C GLU A 179 -0.12 35.98 -9.49
N LYS A 180 -1.31 35.44 -9.73
CA LYS A 180 -2.51 35.74 -8.94
C LYS A 180 -2.38 35.32 -7.48
N LEU A 181 -1.74 34.20 -7.19
CA LEU A 181 -1.47 33.78 -5.81
C LEU A 181 -0.44 34.72 -5.15
N ILE A 182 0.61 35.14 -5.85
CA ILE A 182 1.57 36.09 -5.31
C ILE A 182 0.88 37.43 -5.01
N GLU A 183 0.12 37.99 -5.95
CA GLU A 183 -0.66 39.23 -5.74
C GLU A 183 -1.56 39.12 -4.49
N PHE A 184 -2.18 37.97 -4.26
CA PHE A 184 -3.08 37.73 -3.13
C PHE A 184 -2.35 37.62 -1.79
N PHE A 185 -1.20 36.92 -1.76
CA PHE A 185 -0.49 36.64 -0.52
C PHE A 185 0.58 37.68 -0.14
N GLU A 186 1.09 38.46 -1.09
CA GLU A 186 2.13 39.47 -0.85
C GLU A 186 1.76 40.45 0.26
N PRO A 187 0.55 41.02 0.29
CA PRO A 187 0.13 41.93 1.38
C PRO A 187 0.05 41.26 2.76
N LYS A 188 0.01 39.93 2.79
CA LYS A 188 -0.15 39.11 3.99
C LYS A 188 1.14 38.37 4.39
N LYS A 189 2.24 38.60 3.68
CA LYS A 189 3.50 37.87 3.78
C LYS A 189 4.03 37.75 5.20
N GLU A 190 4.07 38.85 5.94
CA GLU A 190 4.59 38.91 7.30
C GLU A 190 3.77 38.07 8.31
N GLN A 191 2.53 37.71 7.95
CA GLN A 191 1.64 36.90 8.77
C GLN A 191 1.75 35.41 8.43
N LEU A 192 2.38 35.06 7.31
CA LEU A 192 2.60 33.65 6.91
C LEU A 192 3.68 33.03 7.81
N CYS A 193 3.61 31.71 8.01
CA CYS A 193 4.70 30.97 8.65
C CYS A 193 5.98 31.02 7.80
N SER A 194 7.15 30.78 8.42
CA SER A 194 8.46 30.87 7.76
C SER A 194 8.53 30.08 6.45
N ASP A 195 8.04 28.83 6.44
CA ASP A 195 8.03 28.01 5.25
C ASP A 195 7.16 28.62 4.14
N CYS A 196 6.01 29.23 4.47
CA CYS A 196 5.12 29.86 3.50
C CYS A 196 5.66 31.20 2.97
N GLN A 197 6.44 31.93 3.75
CA GLN A 197 7.14 33.13 3.27
C GLN A 197 8.16 32.76 2.18
N GLU A 198 8.88 31.65 2.35
CA GLU A 198 9.79 31.15 1.30
C GLU A 198 9.05 30.62 0.08
N ARG A 199 7.93 29.88 0.31
CA ARG A 199 7.09 29.29 -0.74
C ARG A 199 6.43 30.34 -1.60
N LEU A 200 6.17 31.54 -1.09
CA LEU A 200 5.50 32.60 -1.81
C LEU A 200 6.10 32.89 -3.19
N TYR A 201 7.42 32.89 -3.28
CA TYR A 201 8.09 33.16 -4.55
C TYR A 201 8.58 31.91 -5.27
N LYS A 202 8.84 30.82 -4.53
CA LYS A 202 9.31 29.56 -5.11
C LYS A 202 8.15 28.75 -5.70
N ASN A 203 7.13 28.48 -4.88
CA ASN A 203 5.96 27.68 -5.25
C ASN A 203 4.73 28.08 -4.40
N PRO A 204 4.02 29.17 -4.73
CA PRO A 204 2.91 29.71 -3.95
C PRO A 204 1.71 28.74 -3.84
N LEU A 205 1.55 27.78 -4.77
CA LEU A 205 0.52 26.75 -4.67
C LEU A 205 0.63 25.95 -3.36
N ARG A 206 1.87 25.75 -2.85
CA ARG A 206 2.12 25.04 -1.59
C ARG A 206 1.65 25.79 -0.34
N ILE A 207 1.31 27.07 -0.44
CA ILE A 207 0.70 27.83 0.65
C ILE A 207 -0.73 27.34 0.90
N LEU A 208 -1.43 26.93 -0.17
CA LEU A 208 -2.81 26.43 -0.11
C LEU A 208 -2.94 25.13 0.71
N ASP A 209 -1.88 24.31 0.74
CA ASP A 209 -1.81 23.05 1.52
C ASP A 209 -1.08 23.24 2.88
N CYS A 210 -0.85 24.46 3.33
CA CYS A 210 -0.17 24.68 4.59
C CYS A 210 -1.02 24.21 5.77
N LYS A 211 -0.39 23.47 6.69
CA LYS A 211 -1.07 22.92 7.87
C LYS A 211 -1.14 23.90 9.06
N ASN A 212 -0.45 25.02 8.96
CA ASN A 212 -0.51 26.09 9.97
C ASN A 212 -1.88 26.79 9.90
N GLU A 213 -2.58 26.87 11.01
CA GLU A 213 -3.96 27.42 11.06
C GLU A 213 -4.02 28.90 10.63
N THR A 214 -2.99 29.69 10.93
CA THR A 214 -2.89 31.08 10.47
C THR A 214 -2.80 31.13 8.94
N CYS A 215 -1.94 30.30 8.32
CA CYS A 215 -1.82 30.26 6.86
C CYS A 215 -3.12 29.78 6.20
N LYS A 216 -3.81 28.80 6.80
CA LYS A 216 -5.12 28.35 6.32
C LYS A 216 -6.16 29.48 6.35
N SER A 217 -6.21 30.24 7.44
CA SER A 217 -7.12 31.39 7.56
C SER A 217 -6.79 32.48 6.54
N LEU A 218 -5.52 32.77 6.32
CA LEU A 218 -5.07 33.74 5.33
C LEU A 218 -5.34 33.32 3.88
N SER A 219 -5.49 32.02 3.64
CA SER A 219 -5.82 31.46 2.33
C SER A 219 -7.32 31.52 1.99
N VAL A 220 -8.15 31.94 2.93
CA VAL A 220 -9.59 32.14 2.64
C VAL A 220 -9.76 33.25 1.61
N GLY A 221 -10.50 32.98 0.52
CA GLY A 221 -10.69 33.90 -0.60
C GLY A 221 -9.48 33.98 -1.56
N ALA A 222 -8.51 33.07 -1.47
CA ALA A 222 -7.47 32.96 -2.49
C ALA A 222 -8.09 32.61 -3.86
N PRO A 223 -7.50 33.13 -4.97
CA PRO A 223 -7.96 32.80 -6.32
C PRO A 223 -8.01 31.27 -6.52
N GLU A 224 -9.01 30.81 -7.25
CA GLU A 224 -9.14 29.39 -7.58
C GLU A 224 -8.54 29.10 -8.97
N ILE A 225 -7.84 27.98 -9.10
CA ILE A 225 -7.17 27.63 -10.35
C ILE A 225 -8.15 27.44 -11.50
N HIS A 226 -9.40 27.05 -11.21
CA HIS A 226 -10.44 26.83 -12.21
C HIS A 226 -10.74 28.08 -13.07
N GLU A 227 -10.54 29.27 -12.49
CA GLU A 227 -10.72 30.56 -13.18
C GLU A 227 -9.54 30.90 -14.12
N HIS A 228 -8.45 30.13 -14.04
CA HIS A 228 -7.18 30.41 -14.73
C HIS A 228 -6.71 29.25 -15.60
N LEU A 229 -7.55 28.22 -15.81
CA LEU A 229 -7.25 27.11 -16.69
C LEU A 229 -7.24 27.57 -18.16
N CYS A 230 -6.28 27.08 -18.95
CA CYS A 230 -6.38 27.17 -20.40
C CYS A 230 -7.52 26.29 -20.94
N GLU A 231 -7.91 26.51 -22.17
CA GLU A 231 -9.03 25.79 -22.81
C GLU A 231 -8.86 24.27 -22.73
N GLU A 232 -7.65 23.76 -23.00
CA GLU A 232 -7.33 22.34 -22.92
C GLU A 232 -7.50 21.78 -21.50
N CYS A 233 -6.98 22.47 -20.48
CA CYS A 233 -7.10 22.01 -19.08
C CYS A 233 -8.55 22.12 -18.58
N HIS A 234 -9.29 23.14 -19.02
CA HIS A 234 -10.70 23.28 -18.71
C HIS A 234 -11.50 22.12 -19.31
N TYR A 235 -11.32 21.85 -20.60
CA TYR A 235 -11.98 20.74 -21.28
C TYR A 235 -11.65 19.39 -20.64
N HIS A 236 -10.38 19.13 -20.37
CA HIS A 236 -9.92 17.91 -19.69
C HIS A 236 -10.61 17.72 -18.33
N PHE A 237 -10.75 18.79 -17.56
CA PHE A 237 -11.35 18.73 -16.23
C PHE A 237 -12.88 18.54 -16.29
N GLU A 238 -13.57 19.14 -17.26
CA GLU A 238 -14.99 18.92 -17.47
C GLU A 238 -15.30 17.49 -17.93
N GLU A 239 -14.46 16.92 -18.80
CA GLU A 239 -14.58 15.51 -19.19
C GLU A 239 -14.34 14.56 -18.01
N LEU A 240 -13.31 14.81 -17.19
CA LEU A 240 -13.08 14.05 -15.97
C LEU A 240 -14.33 13.99 -15.09
N LYS A 241 -14.98 15.14 -14.84
CA LYS A 241 -16.21 15.23 -14.04
C LYS A 241 -17.34 14.43 -14.68
N THR A 242 -17.46 14.48 -16.00
CA THR A 242 -18.47 13.74 -16.76
C THR A 242 -18.31 12.23 -16.58
N TYR A 243 -17.08 11.70 -16.72
CA TYR A 243 -16.81 10.28 -16.53
C TYR A 243 -17.00 9.82 -15.10
N LEU A 244 -16.56 10.59 -14.11
CA LEU A 244 -16.77 10.26 -12.69
C LEU A 244 -18.26 10.21 -12.34
N THR A 245 -19.05 11.15 -12.88
CA THR A 245 -20.51 11.16 -12.72
C THR A 245 -21.16 9.95 -13.37
N ALA A 246 -20.77 9.61 -14.61
CA ALA A 246 -21.25 8.43 -15.31
C ALA A 246 -20.92 7.13 -14.58
N ALA A 247 -19.78 7.08 -13.88
CA ALA A 247 -19.38 5.95 -13.05
C ALA A 247 -20.01 5.95 -11.63
N ASN A 248 -20.92 6.89 -11.33
CA ASN A 248 -21.53 7.07 -10.00
C ASN A 248 -20.50 7.25 -8.86
N VAL A 249 -19.37 7.86 -9.15
CA VAL A 249 -18.40 8.26 -8.14
C VAL A 249 -18.82 9.61 -7.57
N GLN A 250 -19.14 9.64 -6.27
CA GLN A 250 -19.39 10.90 -5.56
C GLN A 250 -18.07 11.57 -5.26
N TYR A 251 -17.93 12.84 -5.61
CA TYR A 251 -16.72 13.60 -5.39
C TYR A 251 -17.02 15.04 -4.96
N THR A 252 -16.04 15.68 -4.35
CA THR A 252 -16.07 17.10 -3.97
C THR A 252 -14.96 17.84 -4.73
N LEU A 253 -15.30 18.98 -5.33
CA LEU A 253 -14.30 19.86 -5.91
C LEU A 253 -13.59 20.60 -4.77
N ASN A 254 -12.25 20.44 -4.68
CA ASN A 254 -11.43 21.14 -3.70
C ASN A 254 -10.37 21.98 -4.40
N PRO A 255 -10.60 23.29 -4.63
CA PRO A 255 -9.64 24.16 -5.32
C PRO A 255 -8.34 24.36 -4.56
N ARG A 256 -8.28 23.97 -3.29
CA ARG A 256 -7.06 24.01 -2.46
C ARG A 256 -6.28 22.71 -2.48
N LEU A 257 -6.82 21.66 -3.11
CA LEU A 257 -6.11 20.40 -3.22
C LEU A 257 -4.90 20.57 -4.14
N VAL A 258 -3.72 20.55 -3.54
CA VAL A 258 -2.44 20.43 -4.22
C VAL A 258 -1.72 19.19 -3.70
N ARG A 259 -0.80 18.65 -4.50
CA ARG A 259 -0.05 17.45 -4.10
C ARG A 259 1.32 17.82 -3.57
N GLY A 260 1.87 16.93 -2.73
CA GLY A 260 3.16 17.12 -2.06
C GLY A 260 4.39 17.00 -2.95
N LEU A 261 4.22 16.74 -4.25
CA LEU A 261 5.27 16.51 -5.24
C LEU A 261 5.04 17.48 -6.41
N ASP A 262 6.12 18.00 -7.02
CA ASP A 262 6.00 19.09 -7.98
C ASP A 262 5.68 18.65 -9.41
N TYR A 263 5.78 17.35 -9.71
CA TYR A 263 5.56 16.82 -11.05
C TYR A 263 4.10 16.80 -11.51
N TYR A 264 3.14 16.98 -10.61
CA TYR A 264 1.72 16.88 -10.97
C TYR A 264 1.27 17.96 -11.95
N THR A 265 0.42 17.58 -12.90
CA THR A 265 -0.25 18.43 -13.89
C THR A 265 -1.71 18.07 -14.00
N LYS A 266 -2.57 18.98 -14.49
CA LYS A 266 -4.01 18.73 -14.74
C LYS A 266 -4.68 18.08 -13.52
N THR A 267 -5.11 16.83 -13.63
CA THR A 267 -5.85 16.12 -12.58
C THR A 267 -5.03 15.88 -11.31
N ALA A 268 -5.59 16.28 -10.18
CA ALA A 268 -5.15 15.88 -8.84
C ALA A 268 -6.35 15.36 -8.04
N PHE A 269 -6.16 14.29 -7.28
CA PHE A 269 -7.20 13.74 -6.43
C PHE A 269 -6.66 13.19 -5.11
N GLU A 270 -7.55 13.12 -4.13
CA GLU A 270 -7.28 12.51 -2.83
C GLU A 270 -8.53 11.80 -2.34
N VAL A 271 -8.37 10.60 -1.80
CA VAL A 271 -9.46 9.88 -1.13
C VAL A 271 -9.19 9.90 0.36
N GLN A 272 -10.11 10.53 1.08
CA GLN A 272 -10.01 10.74 2.51
C GLN A 272 -10.99 9.83 3.26
N TYR A 273 -10.54 9.34 4.41
CA TYR A 273 -11.38 8.72 5.42
C TYR A 273 -11.38 9.61 6.66
N THR A 274 -12.38 10.44 6.78
CA THR A 274 -12.47 11.51 7.79
C THR A 274 -12.22 11.05 9.24
N PRO A 275 -12.67 9.86 9.69
CA PRO A 275 -12.41 9.39 11.04
C PRO A 275 -10.93 9.18 11.41
N LEU A 276 -9.99 9.21 10.45
CA LEU A 276 -8.55 9.24 10.74
C LEU A 276 -8.05 10.59 11.26
N GLY A 277 -8.89 11.62 11.26
CA GLY A 277 -8.57 12.96 11.79
C GLY A 277 -7.73 13.79 10.82
N ALA A 278 -6.78 14.58 11.34
CA ALA A 278 -5.99 15.55 10.57
C ALA A 278 -5.16 14.94 9.41
N GLN A 279 -5.06 13.63 9.34
CA GLN A 279 -4.38 12.90 8.26
C GLN A 279 -5.32 11.87 7.65
N SER A 280 -6.47 12.34 7.19
CA SER A 280 -7.56 11.55 6.63
C SER A 280 -7.25 10.91 5.27
N ALA A 281 -6.25 11.38 4.53
CA ALA A 281 -5.88 10.85 3.24
C ALA A 281 -5.43 9.38 3.32
N VAL A 282 -6.18 8.49 2.69
CA VAL A 282 -5.85 7.05 2.54
C VAL A 282 -5.12 6.82 1.23
N ALA A 283 -5.59 7.44 0.15
CA ALA A 283 -4.98 7.36 -1.17
C ALA A 283 -4.96 8.75 -1.82
N GLY A 284 -4.04 8.94 -2.74
CA GLY A 284 -4.01 10.15 -3.53
C GLY A 284 -3.08 10.03 -4.73
N GLY A 285 -3.38 10.79 -5.75
CA GLY A 285 -2.67 10.73 -7.01
C GLY A 285 -2.98 11.91 -7.92
N GLY A 286 -2.69 11.71 -9.18
CA GLY A 286 -2.95 12.68 -10.23
C GLY A 286 -2.07 12.44 -11.45
N ARG A 287 -2.22 13.32 -12.42
CA ARG A 287 -1.52 13.31 -13.70
C ARG A 287 -0.13 13.96 -13.57
N TYR A 288 0.84 13.45 -14.32
CA TYR A 288 2.22 13.94 -14.31
C TYR A 288 2.85 13.84 -15.72
N ASP A 289 2.31 14.59 -16.66
CA ASP A 289 2.66 14.49 -18.09
C ASP A 289 4.13 14.83 -18.42
N GLY A 290 4.83 15.60 -17.58
CA GLY A 290 6.22 16.02 -17.81
C GLY A 290 7.30 15.13 -17.19
N LEU A 291 6.95 14.18 -16.29
CA LEU A 291 7.94 13.45 -15.52
C LEU A 291 8.86 12.56 -16.37
N VAL A 292 8.32 11.92 -17.41
CA VAL A 292 9.09 11.06 -18.31
C VAL A 292 10.15 11.88 -19.06
N GLU A 293 9.81 13.08 -19.52
CA GLU A 293 10.72 14.01 -20.19
C GLU A 293 11.77 14.58 -19.21
N GLU A 294 11.41 14.89 -17.99
CA GLU A 294 12.33 15.32 -16.94
C GLU A 294 13.41 14.26 -16.64
N LEU A 295 13.11 12.99 -16.90
CA LEU A 295 14.03 11.88 -16.77
C LEU A 295 14.68 11.47 -18.12
N ASP A 296 14.76 12.40 -19.08
CA ASP A 296 15.39 12.25 -20.40
C ASP A 296 14.67 11.26 -21.33
N GLY A 297 13.36 11.05 -21.11
CA GLY A 297 12.52 10.18 -21.97
C GLY A 297 11.75 10.96 -23.03
N PRO A 298 11.01 10.25 -23.90
CA PRO A 298 10.10 10.88 -24.85
C PRO A 298 8.88 11.45 -24.13
N HIS A 299 8.19 12.42 -24.74
CA HIS A 299 6.92 12.91 -24.23
C HIS A 299 5.94 11.76 -24.00
N THR A 300 5.61 11.50 -22.74
CA THR A 300 4.75 10.37 -22.34
C THR A 300 3.82 10.83 -21.21
N PRO A 301 2.59 11.19 -21.54
CA PRO A 301 1.61 11.56 -20.54
C PRO A 301 1.32 10.37 -19.59
N ALA A 302 1.16 10.69 -18.32
CA ALA A 302 0.96 9.65 -17.31
C ALA A 302 0.08 10.10 -16.17
N ILE A 303 -0.56 9.14 -15.53
CA ILE A 303 -1.34 9.32 -14.30
C ILE A 303 -1.14 8.13 -13.38
N GLY A 304 -1.14 8.38 -12.09
CA GLY A 304 -1.05 7.32 -11.10
C GLY A 304 -1.58 7.73 -9.73
N PHE A 305 -1.52 6.79 -8.81
CA PHE A 305 -1.85 7.03 -7.40
C PHE A 305 -0.95 6.20 -6.49
N ALA A 306 -0.89 6.60 -5.23
CA ALA A 306 -0.33 5.80 -4.16
C ALA A 306 -1.28 5.81 -2.94
N MET A 307 -1.34 4.66 -2.26
CA MET A 307 -2.11 4.41 -1.06
C MET A 307 -1.18 3.91 0.04
N GLY A 308 -1.28 4.48 1.24
CA GLY A 308 -0.55 3.98 2.41
C GLY A 308 -1.24 2.75 2.99
N MET A 309 -0.57 1.60 2.95
CA MET A 309 -1.16 0.32 3.36
C MET A 309 -1.43 0.28 4.87
N GLU A 310 -0.56 0.85 5.70
CA GLU A 310 -0.78 0.98 7.14
C GLU A 310 -1.98 1.87 7.47
N ARG A 311 -2.24 2.90 6.66
CA ARG A 311 -3.43 3.76 6.83
C ARG A 311 -4.71 3.06 6.44
N LEU A 312 -4.66 2.26 5.38
CA LEU A 312 -5.78 1.41 5.01
C LEU A 312 -6.12 0.43 6.14
N LEU A 313 -5.11 -0.26 6.69
CA LEU A 313 -5.32 -1.18 7.82
C LEU A 313 -5.94 -0.47 9.02
N LEU A 314 -5.47 0.72 9.38
CA LEU A 314 -6.07 1.52 10.46
C LEU A 314 -7.52 1.93 10.17
N ALA A 315 -7.86 2.23 8.91
CA ALA A 315 -9.22 2.57 8.52
C ALA A 315 -10.14 1.34 8.63
N LEU A 316 -9.67 0.18 8.17
CA LEU A 316 -10.39 -1.09 8.25
C LEU A 316 -10.61 -1.53 9.71
N GLU A 317 -9.58 -1.41 10.55
CA GLU A 317 -9.66 -1.72 11.97
C GLU A 317 -10.70 -0.86 12.69
N LYS A 318 -10.72 0.45 12.41
CA LYS A 318 -11.71 1.39 13.00
C LYS A 318 -13.17 1.06 12.65
N GLN A 319 -13.42 0.43 11.53
CA GLN A 319 -14.76 0.01 11.10
C GLN A 319 -15.03 -1.48 11.35
N ASN A 320 -14.11 -2.21 12.00
CA ASN A 320 -14.20 -3.66 12.24
C ASN A 320 -14.40 -4.44 10.93
N LEU A 321 -13.66 -4.08 9.87
CA LEU A 321 -13.76 -4.69 8.53
C LEU A 321 -12.62 -5.67 8.25
N LEU A 322 -11.69 -5.85 9.19
CA LEU A 322 -10.64 -6.86 9.05
C LEU A 322 -11.24 -8.25 9.32
N PRO A 323 -10.91 -9.25 8.49
CA PRO A 323 -11.44 -10.59 8.67
C PRO A 323 -10.90 -11.21 9.97
N GLU A 324 -11.77 -11.92 10.67
CA GLU A 324 -11.34 -12.85 11.72
C GLU A 324 -10.71 -14.07 11.03
N GLN A 325 -9.43 -13.98 10.70
CA GLN A 325 -8.70 -15.11 10.13
C GLN A 325 -7.71 -15.64 11.16
N THR A 326 -7.78 -16.92 11.39
CA THR A 326 -6.76 -17.66 12.13
C THR A 326 -6.03 -18.58 11.14
N VAL A 327 -4.70 -18.62 11.20
CA VAL A 327 -3.95 -19.68 10.52
C VAL A 327 -4.06 -20.89 11.42
N GLU A 328 -5.05 -21.74 11.13
CA GLU A 328 -5.30 -22.94 11.90
C GLU A 328 -4.69 -24.14 11.17
N PRO A 329 -3.83 -24.93 11.82
CA PRO A 329 -3.41 -26.19 11.22
C PRO A 329 -4.61 -27.12 11.10
N SER A 330 -4.69 -27.84 10.00
CA SER A 330 -5.77 -28.82 9.81
C SER A 330 -5.66 -29.98 10.79
N ALA A 331 -4.42 -30.36 11.15
CA ALA A 331 -4.18 -31.45 12.09
C ALA A 331 -2.97 -31.17 13.02
N PHE A 332 -2.99 -31.82 14.19
CA PHE A 332 -1.86 -31.89 15.11
C PHE A 332 -1.59 -33.35 15.50
N VAL A 333 -0.32 -33.78 15.47
CA VAL A 333 0.05 -35.14 15.83
C VAL A 333 0.63 -35.17 17.25
N VAL A 334 -0.06 -35.85 18.15
CA VAL A 334 0.39 -36.17 19.52
C VAL A 334 1.15 -37.47 19.50
N ALA A 335 2.42 -37.45 19.89
CA ALA A 335 3.27 -38.64 19.94
C ALA A 335 3.83 -38.89 21.35
N LEU A 336 3.70 -40.09 21.84
CA LEU A 336 4.16 -40.54 23.14
C LEU A 336 5.08 -41.77 22.98
N GLY A 337 6.36 -41.61 23.35
CA GLY A 337 7.38 -42.62 23.10
C GLY A 337 8.24 -42.32 21.86
N ASP A 338 9.45 -42.86 21.80
CA ASP A 338 10.39 -42.54 20.71
C ASP A 338 9.97 -43.20 19.38
N ALA A 339 9.41 -44.39 19.42
CA ALA A 339 8.88 -45.05 18.23
C ALA A 339 7.68 -44.25 17.65
N ALA A 340 6.78 -43.76 18.52
CA ALA A 340 5.63 -42.96 18.13
C ALA A 340 6.05 -41.63 17.50
N LYS A 341 7.14 -41.00 17.96
CA LYS A 341 7.68 -39.78 17.35
C LYS A 341 8.14 -39.99 15.90
N VAL A 342 8.78 -41.13 15.61
CA VAL A 342 9.23 -41.46 14.27
C VAL A 342 8.02 -41.64 13.33
N GLU A 343 7.00 -42.35 13.79
CA GLU A 343 5.80 -42.54 12.99
C GLU A 343 5.00 -41.26 12.81
N ALA A 344 4.84 -40.47 13.88
CA ALA A 344 4.24 -39.14 13.81
C ALA A 344 4.94 -38.23 12.81
N PHE A 345 6.28 -38.28 12.74
CA PHE A 345 7.04 -37.53 11.75
C PHE A 345 6.74 -37.97 10.33
N LYS A 346 6.64 -39.27 10.06
CA LYS A 346 6.26 -39.80 8.73
C LYS A 346 4.88 -39.29 8.33
N ILE A 347 3.87 -39.48 9.18
CA ILE A 347 2.50 -38.99 8.94
C ILE A 347 2.50 -37.47 8.66
N CYS A 348 3.25 -36.69 9.43
CA CYS A 348 3.38 -35.25 9.16
C CYS A 348 3.96 -34.98 7.78
N GLN A 349 4.98 -35.71 7.33
CA GLN A 349 5.56 -35.50 6.00
C GLN A 349 4.61 -35.95 4.89
N GLU A 350 3.89 -37.03 5.06
CA GLU A 350 2.87 -37.49 4.11
C GLU A 350 1.76 -36.44 3.93
N LEU A 351 1.19 -35.92 5.03
CA LEU A 351 0.17 -34.87 4.99
C LEU A 351 0.69 -33.58 4.37
N ARG A 352 1.90 -33.16 4.73
CA ARG A 352 2.55 -31.97 4.13
C ARG A 352 2.79 -32.14 2.64
N SER A 353 3.17 -33.33 2.18
CA SER A 353 3.33 -33.61 0.74
C SER A 353 2.04 -33.46 -0.05
N GLN A 354 0.89 -33.58 0.63
CA GLN A 354 -0.45 -33.37 0.09
C GLN A 354 -0.99 -31.94 0.30
N ASN A 355 -0.13 -30.99 0.73
CA ASN A 355 -0.47 -29.60 1.07
C ASN A 355 -1.46 -29.47 2.24
N ILE A 356 -1.43 -30.39 3.20
CA ILE A 356 -2.24 -30.29 4.40
C ILE A 356 -1.39 -29.71 5.53
N PRO A 357 -1.78 -28.56 6.13
CA PRO A 357 -1.10 -27.98 7.26
C PRO A 357 -1.21 -28.90 8.48
N VAL A 358 -0.08 -29.38 9.00
CA VAL A 358 0.00 -30.24 10.16
C VAL A 358 1.20 -29.90 11.02
N GLU A 359 1.00 -29.94 12.34
CA GLU A 359 2.05 -29.75 13.32
C GLU A 359 2.20 -30.98 14.22
N MET A 360 3.36 -31.08 14.90
CA MET A 360 3.63 -32.06 15.95
C MET A 360 4.48 -31.45 17.06
N ASP A 361 4.48 -32.07 18.24
CA ASP A 361 5.32 -31.61 19.35
C ASP A 361 6.82 -31.85 19.08
N GLY A 362 7.58 -30.79 19.01
CA GLY A 362 9.04 -30.83 18.90
C GLY A 362 9.78 -30.66 20.24
N GLN A 363 9.07 -30.56 21.37
CA GLN A 363 9.65 -30.26 22.68
C GLN A 363 9.60 -31.45 23.68
N GLY A 364 9.03 -32.58 23.30
CA GLY A 364 8.89 -33.74 24.16
C GLY A 364 7.88 -33.55 25.30
N LYS A 365 6.83 -32.77 25.09
CA LYS A 365 5.80 -32.47 26.10
C LYS A 365 4.93 -33.68 26.41
N SER A 366 4.33 -33.69 27.62
CA SER A 366 3.34 -34.68 28.00
C SER A 366 2.10 -34.63 27.14
N MET A 367 1.36 -35.71 27.00
CA MET A 367 0.09 -35.81 26.25
C MET A 367 -0.86 -34.64 26.56
N LYS A 368 -1.08 -34.38 27.86
CA LYS A 368 -1.94 -33.27 28.31
C LYS A 368 -1.48 -31.93 27.78
N ALA A 369 -0.18 -31.67 27.74
CA ALA A 369 0.40 -30.42 27.25
C ALA A 369 0.30 -30.32 25.73
N GLN A 370 0.51 -31.43 25.00
CA GLN A 370 0.37 -31.49 23.55
C GLN A 370 -1.11 -31.26 23.14
N LEU A 371 -2.07 -31.90 23.79
CA LEU A 371 -3.51 -31.68 23.54
C LEU A 371 -3.93 -30.24 23.87
N LYS A 372 -3.42 -29.66 24.95
CA LYS A 372 -3.67 -28.25 25.29
C LYS A 372 -3.11 -27.32 24.22
N TYR A 373 -1.96 -27.63 23.66
CA TYR A 373 -1.36 -26.87 22.58
C TYR A 373 -2.15 -27.00 21.28
N ALA A 374 -2.53 -28.21 20.89
CA ALA A 374 -3.40 -28.46 19.72
C ALA A 374 -4.71 -27.64 19.79
N ASN A 375 -5.33 -27.59 20.98
CA ASN A 375 -6.51 -26.73 21.17
C ASN A 375 -6.19 -25.24 21.09
N LYS A 376 -5.04 -24.80 21.62
CA LYS A 376 -4.61 -23.40 21.55
C LYS A 376 -4.38 -22.90 20.12
N ILE A 377 -3.91 -23.78 19.23
CA ILE A 377 -3.67 -23.47 17.82
C ILE A 377 -4.89 -23.77 16.94
N ASN A 378 -6.02 -24.11 17.55
CA ASN A 378 -7.28 -24.45 16.89
C ASN A 378 -7.14 -25.56 15.83
N ALA A 379 -6.30 -26.58 16.10
CA ALA A 379 -6.20 -27.74 15.20
C ALA A 379 -7.56 -28.42 15.09
N LYS A 380 -8.04 -28.68 13.87
CA LYS A 380 -9.35 -29.33 13.65
C LYS A 380 -9.34 -30.80 14.06
N TYR A 381 -8.25 -31.46 13.76
CA TYR A 381 -8.03 -32.88 14.03
C TYR A 381 -6.80 -33.10 14.86
N VAL A 382 -6.86 -34.04 15.80
CA VAL A 382 -5.67 -34.47 16.56
C VAL A 382 -5.45 -35.95 16.33
N ILE A 383 -4.29 -36.31 15.80
CA ILE A 383 -3.87 -37.72 15.63
C ILE A 383 -3.08 -38.08 16.88
N ILE A 384 -3.47 -39.13 17.58
CA ILE A 384 -2.82 -39.60 18.82
C ILE A 384 -2.14 -40.93 18.53
N LEU A 385 -0.85 -40.97 18.86
CA LEU A 385 0.03 -42.12 18.71
C LEU A 385 0.77 -42.38 20.02
N GLY A 386 0.61 -43.54 20.59
CA GLY A 386 1.40 -44.02 21.72
C GLY A 386 1.93 -45.43 21.42
N ASP A 387 2.67 -45.97 22.36
CA ASP A 387 3.26 -47.34 22.23
C ASP A 387 2.15 -48.39 22.06
N ASP A 388 0.99 -48.22 22.72
CA ASP A 388 -0.14 -49.13 22.63
C ASP A 388 -0.83 -49.08 21.25
N GLU A 389 -1.02 -47.88 20.67
CA GLU A 389 -1.55 -47.68 19.35
C GLU A 389 -0.65 -48.30 18.30
N LEU A 390 0.66 -48.05 18.40
CA LEU A 390 1.66 -48.61 17.49
C LEU A 390 1.69 -50.14 17.55
N ALA A 391 1.62 -50.71 18.74
CA ALA A 391 1.60 -52.18 18.92
C ALA A 391 0.39 -52.82 18.22
N ARG A 392 -0.73 -52.08 18.09
CA ARG A 392 -1.94 -52.55 17.38
C ARG A 392 -1.97 -52.19 15.90
N GLY A 393 -0.99 -51.38 15.44
CA GLY A 393 -0.98 -50.84 14.08
C GLY A 393 -2.10 -49.82 13.82
N GLU A 394 -2.47 -49.07 14.83
CA GLU A 394 -3.61 -48.15 14.82
C GLU A 394 -3.19 -46.71 15.23
N ALA A 395 -4.04 -45.75 14.93
CA ALA A 395 -3.98 -44.40 15.45
C ALA A 395 -5.38 -43.93 15.88
N ILE A 396 -5.46 -43.00 16.81
CA ILE A 396 -6.72 -42.38 17.20
C ILE A 396 -6.80 -40.99 16.56
N ILE A 397 -7.84 -40.72 15.81
CA ILE A 397 -8.16 -39.38 15.30
C ILE A 397 -9.23 -38.76 16.18
N ARG A 398 -8.93 -37.63 16.80
CA ARG A 398 -9.87 -36.87 17.61
C ARG A 398 -10.33 -35.63 16.84
N PHE A 399 -11.66 -35.48 16.74
CA PHE A 399 -12.33 -34.31 16.20
C PHE A 399 -12.42 -33.25 17.29
N MET A 400 -11.73 -32.12 17.11
CA MET A 400 -11.62 -31.14 18.19
C MET A 400 -12.90 -30.38 18.47
N GLU A 401 -13.74 -30.19 17.48
CA GLU A 401 -15.05 -29.53 17.59
C GLU A 401 -16.05 -30.35 18.40
N THR A 402 -16.21 -31.66 18.09
CA THR A 402 -17.20 -32.53 18.74
C THR A 402 -16.63 -33.34 19.91
N SER A 403 -15.29 -33.37 20.07
CA SER A 403 -14.58 -34.25 20.98
C SER A 403 -14.74 -35.75 20.71
N GLU A 404 -15.37 -36.13 19.62
CA GLU A 404 -15.48 -37.53 19.17
C GLU A 404 -14.10 -38.06 18.77
N GLN A 405 -13.99 -39.41 18.79
CA GLN A 405 -12.76 -40.10 18.42
C GLN A 405 -13.08 -41.27 17.52
N GLU A 406 -12.25 -41.51 16.55
CA GLU A 406 -12.25 -42.72 15.73
C GLU A 406 -10.88 -43.39 15.77
N THR A 407 -10.88 -44.73 15.79
CA THR A 407 -9.63 -45.50 15.66
C THR A 407 -9.51 -45.96 14.21
N VAL A 408 -8.35 -45.71 13.61
CA VAL A 408 -8.06 -46.06 12.22
C VAL A 408 -6.76 -46.83 12.11
N PRO A 409 -6.63 -47.73 11.13
CA PRO A 409 -5.35 -48.36 10.81
C PRO A 409 -4.28 -47.31 10.49
N LEU A 410 -3.05 -47.57 10.92
CA LEU A 410 -1.95 -46.60 10.83
C LEU A 410 -1.60 -46.25 9.37
N ASP A 411 -1.70 -47.21 8.48
CA ASP A 411 -1.39 -47.10 7.04
C ASP A 411 -2.36 -46.18 6.27
N ILE A 412 -3.59 -45.96 6.79
CA ILE A 412 -4.60 -45.09 6.12
C ILE A 412 -4.82 -43.74 6.84
N VAL A 413 -4.11 -43.46 7.95
CA VAL A 413 -4.28 -42.20 8.71
C VAL A 413 -4.16 -40.97 7.84
N SER A 414 -3.13 -40.89 6.99
CA SER A 414 -2.87 -39.78 6.11
C SER A 414 -3.97 -39.60 5.07
N GLU A 415 -4.48 -40.69 4.48
CA GLU A 415 -5.60 -40.64 3.55
C GLU A 415 -6.90 -40.21 4.24
N ARG A 416 -7.14 -40.69 5.45
CA ARG A 416 -8.32 -40.34 6.24
C ARG A 416 -8.35 -38.84 6.58
N ILE A 417 -7.25 -38.29 7.09
CA ILE A 417 -7.14 -36.86 7.37
C ILE A 417 -7.28 -36.05 6.07
N THR A 418 -6.68 -36.52 4.98
CA THR A 418 -6.80 -35.84 3.67
C THR A 418 -8.25 -35.76 3.21
N SER A 419 -9.00 -36.87 3.36
CA SER A 419 -10.45 -36.91 3.04
C SER A 419 -11.25 -35.94 3.93
N LEU A 420 -10.94 -35.86 5.22
CA LEU A 420 -11.63 -34.97 6.16
C LEU A 420 -11.33 -33.47 5.93
N VAL A 421 -10.16 -33.13 5.39
CA VAL A 421 -9.76 -31.75 5.15
C VAL A 421 -10.18 -31.23 3.78
N LYS A 422 -10.24 -32.10 2.76
CA LYS A 422 -10.56 -31.75 1.37
C LYS A 422 -12.01 -32.02 0.96
N GLY A 423 -12.73 -32.81 1.73
CA GLY A 423 -14.16 -33.10 1.52
C GLY A 423 -15.03 -32.12 2.19
#